data_077d7654dcb66826da63732830d06ab1
#
_entry.id   077d7654dcb66826da63732830d06ab1
#
_cell.length_a   1.000
_cell.length_b   1.000
_cell.length_c   1.000
_cell.angle_alpha   90.00
_cell.angle_beta   90.00
_cell.angle_gamma   90.00
#
_symmetry.space_group_name_H-M   'P 1'
#
loop_
_entity.id
_entity.type
_entity.pdbx_description
1 polymer ?
#
loop_
_entity_poly.entity_id
_entity_poly.type
_entity_poly.pdbx_seq_one_letter_code
_entity_poly.pdbx_strand_id
1 'polypeptide(L)'
;MPEALTMMRIATKIEDLFIGKIDLSDIKNREKNKSSFYSRAIAALSIMMQCGTDEKLSGSCITDGYHDIGIDAVYNDYTQKKLVLVQSKWRADGNGSISQEEASAFAQGIKRIINSEFDGCNAKILAKQSDIIAALKDMEYQIEMVFCHTGNQSISAYAKTPISDLLKQVNEEDVTDILIFKEIRLQEIYDFLANSQVLDNISIDDVILS
;
A
#
# COMPACT_ATOMS: atom_id res chain seq x y z
N MET A 1 -8.69 -7.69 -21.51
CA MET A 1 -10.09 -7.59 -20.96
C MET A 1 -10.47 -6.11 -20.98
N PRO A 2 -11.72 -5.71 -21.26
CA PRO A 2 -12.09 -4.30 -21.14
C PRO A 2 -11.87 -3.80 -19.71
N GLU A 3 -11.21 -2.64 -19.55
CA GLU A 3 -10.87 -2.08 -18.21
C GLU A 3 -12.10 -1.96 -17.30
N ALA A 4 -13.25 -1.59 -17.83
CA ALA A 4 -14.48 -1.49 -17.05
C ALA A 4 -14.89 -2.82 -16.38
N LEU A 5 -14.73 -3.96 -17.08
CA LEU A 5 -15.02 -5.28 -16.50
C LEU A 5 -13.98 -5.66 -15.45
N THR A 6 -12.70 -5.36 -15.70
CA THR A 6 -11.61 -5.57 -14.74
C THR A 6 -11.85 -4.78 -13.47
N MET A 7 -12.17 -3.49 -13.58
CA MET A 7 -12.49 -2.63 -12.44
C MET A 7 -13.71 -3.09 -11.65
N MET A 8 -14.75 -3.55 -12.33
CA MET A 8 -15.95 -4.10 -11.66
C MET A 8 -15.60 -5.34 -10.82
N ARG A 9 -14.80 -6.26 -11.37
CA ARG A 9 -14.36 -7.48 -10.66
C ARG A 9 -13.47 -7.16 -9.46
N ILE A 10 -12.51 -6.23 -9.64
CA ILE A 10 -11.66 -5.76 -8.55
C ILE A 10 -12.52 -5.13 -7.45
N ALA A 11 -13.44 -4.23 -7.79
CA ALA A 11 -14.30 -3.56 -6.82
C ALA A 11 -15.12 -4.58 -6.00
N THR A 12 -15.76 -5.56 -6.67
CA THR A 12 -16.51 -6.62 -5.98
C THR A 12 -15.62 -7.40 -5.00
N LYS A 13 -14.43 -7.83 -5.44
CA LYS A 13 -13.52 -8.58 -4.58
C LYS A 13 -12.98 -7.77 -3.40
N ILE A 14 -12.68 -6.50 -3.61
CA ILE A 14 -12.26 -5.59 -2.55
C ILE A 14 -13.40 -5.40 -1.53
N GLU A 15 -14.64 -5.26 -1.99
CA GLU A 15 -15.81 -5.19 -1.11
C GLU A 15 -15.95 -6.48 -0.27
N ASP A 16 -15.85 -7.66 -0.88
CA ASP A 16 -15.91 -8.96 -0.19
C ASP A 16 -14.82 -9.09 0.90
N LEU A 17 -13.60 -8.64 0.59
CA LEU A 17 -12.46 -8.74 1.51
C LEU A 17 -12.52 -7.74 2.66
N PHE A 18 -12.89 -6.48 2.40
CA PHE A 18 -12.61 -5.37 3.30
C PHE A 18 -13.83 -4.66 3.88
N ILE A 19 -15.09 -4.96 3.46
CA ILE A 19 -16.28 -4.37 4.10
C ILE A 19 -16.27 -4.73 5.60
N GLY A 20 -16.40 -3.71 6.43
CA GLY A 20 -16.37 -3.83 7.89
C GLY A 20 -14.98 -4.01 8.52
N LYS A 21 -13.91 -4.06 7.72
CA LYS A 21 -12.52 -4.18 8.19
C LYS A 21 -11.70 -2.90 7.99
N ILE A 22 -12.17 -1.97 7.16
CA ILE A 22 -11.58 -0.65 6.95
C ILE A 22 -12.30 0.39 7.82
N ASP A 23 -11.55 1.11 8.63
CA ASP A 23 -12.09 2.22 9.41
C ASP A 23 -12.40 3.42 8.50
N LEU A 24 -13.67 3.85 8.50
CA LEU A 24 -14.19 5.01 7.79
C LEU A 24 -14.83 6.04 8.73
N SER A 25 -14.62 5.92 10.03
CA SER A 25 -15.27 6.75 11.04
C SER A 25 -14.95 8.24 10.93
N ASP A 26 -13.79 8.57 10.35
CA ASP A 26 -13.34 9.94 10.07
C ASP A 26 -13.97 10.54 8.80
N ILE A 27 -14.67 9.76 7.97
CA ILE A 27 -15.28 10.20 6.70
C ILE A 27 -16.74 10.60 6.93
N LYS A 28 -17.01 11.91 6.92
CA LYS A 28 -18.36 12.44 7.17
C LYS A 28 -19.28 12.49 5.94
N ASN A 29 -18.72 12.54 4.72
CA ASN A 29 -19.49 12.65 3.47
C ASN A 29 -19.69 11.27 2.85
N ARG A 30 -20.97 10.84 2.66
CA ARG A 30 -21.31 9.53 2.11
C ARG A 30 -20.81 9.31 0.67
N GLU A 31 -20.76 10.35 -0.18
CA GLU A 31 -20.25 10.22 -1.54
C GLU A 31 -18.73 10.01 -1.56
N LYS A 32 -18.00 10.72 -0.69
CA LYS A 32 -16.56 10.52 -0.50
C LYS A 32 -16.25 9.19 0.18
N ASN A 33 -17.18 8.67 0.97
CA ASN A 33 -17.00 7.43 1.71
C ASN A 33 -16.65 6.24 0.79
N LYS A 34 -17.35 6.10 -0.34
CA LYS A 34 -17.09 5.00 -1.29
C LYS A 34 -15.68 5.10 -1.92
N SER A 35 -15.27 6.27 -2.38
CA SER A 35 -13.92 6.48 -2.94
C SER A 35 -12.83 6.27 -1.89
N SER A 36 -13.02 6.80 -0.67
CA SER A 36 -12.09 6.61 0.44
C SER A 36 -12.00 5.14 0.86
N PHE A 37 -13.12 4.42 0.87
CA PHE A 37 -13.10 2.98 1.12
C PHE A 37 -12.21 2.25 0.13
N TYR A 38 -12.38 2.47 -1.18
CA TYR A 38 -11.57 1.79 -2.19
C TYR A 38 -10.09 2.18 -2.11
N SER A 39 -9.75 3.45 -1.89
CA SER A 39 -8.36 3.85 -1.70
C SER A 39 -7.73 3.14 -0.50
N ARG A 40 -8.37 3.19 0.67
CA ARG A 40 -7.89 2.47 1.88
C ARG A 40 -7.81 0.96 1.66
N ALA A 41 -8.79 0.38 0.96
CA ALA A 41 -8.82 -1.06 0.71
C ALA A 41 -7.68 -1.53 -0.21
N ILE A 42 -7.32 -0.77 -1.26
CA ILE A 42 -6.13 -1.11 -2.07
C ILE A 42 -4.81 -0.85 -1.33
N ALA A 43 -4.77 0.10 -0.38
CA ALA A 43 -3.62 0.22 0.52
C ALA A 43 -3.47 -1.02 1.42
N ALA A 44 -4.57 -1.49 2.03
CA ALA A 44 -4.58 -2.73 2.80
C ALA A 44 -4.21 -3.96 1.94
N LEU A 45 -4.77 -4.04 0.72
CA LEU A 45 -4.44 -5.10 -0.23
C LEU A 45 -2.95 -5.13 -0.56
N SER A 46 -2.30 -3.96 -0.67
CA SER A 46 -0.86 -3.88 -0.89
C SER A 46 -0.06 -4.52 0.24
N ILE A 47 -0.48 -4.34 1.49
CA ILE A 47 0.14 -5.02 2.64
C ILE A 47 -0.04 -6.55 2.52
N MET A 48 -1.23 -7.03 2.15
CA MET A 48 -1.45 -8.47 1.91
C MET A 48 -0.51 -9.00 0.82
N MET A 49 -0.38 -8.27 -0.30
CA MET A 49 0.48 -8.65 -1.43
C MET A 49 1.97 -8.70 -1.08
N GLN A 50 2.44 -7.79 -0.21
CA GLN A 50 3.86 -7.68 0.14
C GLN A 50 4.27 -8.59 1.30
N CYS A 51 3.35 -8.87 2.22
CA CYS A 51 3.68 -9.51 3.50
C CYS A 51 2.89 -10.80 3.78
N GLY A 52 1.92 -11.17 2.91
CA GLY A 52 1.11 -12.37 3.11
C GLY A 52 0.20 -12.31 4.34
N THR A 53 -0.19 -11.11 4.77
CA THR A 53 -1.11 -10.88 5.90
C THR A 53 -2.55 -11.20 5.52
N ASP A 54 -3.41 -11.40 6.52
CA ASP A 54 -4.86 -11.48 6.30
C ASP A 54 -5.50 -10.08 6.13
N GLU A 55 -6.75 -10.05 5.70
CA GLU A 55 -7.49 -8.82 5.43
C GLU A 55 -7.81 -8.01 6.70
N LYS A 56 -7.90 -8.64 7.86
CA LYS A 56 -8.16 -7.96 9.14
C LYS A 56 -6.92 -7.22 9.62
N LEU A 57 -5.78 -7.90 9.60
CA LEU A 57 -4.49 -7.30 9.96
C LEU A 57 -4.14 -6.17 8.99
N SER A 58 -4.26 -6.40 7.68
CA SER A 58 -3.99 -5.39 6.65
C SER A 58 -4.90 -4.18 6.78
N GLY A 59 -6.20 -4.38 7.06
CA GLY A 59 -7.15 -3.30 7.31
C GLY A 59 -6.79 -2.44 8.53
N SER A 60 -6.18 -3.03 9.55
CA SER A 60 -5.70 -2.30 10.74
C SER A 60 -4.42 -1.48 10.49
N CYS A 61 -3.78 -1.67 9.33
CA CYS A 61 -2.57 -0.93 8.95
C CYS A 61 -2.83 0.44 8.34
N ILE A 62 -4.10 0.78 8.07
CA ILE A 62 -4.48 2.03 7.42
C ILE A 62 -4.17 3.24 8.29
N THR A 63 -3.44 4.18 7.69
CA THR A 63 -3.08 5.48 8.29
C THR A 63 -3.70 6.67 7.55
N ASP A 64 -4.34 6.42 6.38
CA ASP A 64 -5.01 7.44 5.57
C ASP A 64 -5.97 8.30 6.40
N GLY A 65 -5.92 9.60 6.15
CA GLY A 65 -6.72 10.62 6.81
C GLY A 65 -6.10 12.01 6.68
N TYR A 66 -6.68 12.98 7.37
CA TYR A 66 -6.09 14.32 7.40
C TYR A 66 -4.73 14.28 8.12
N HIS A 67 -3.69 14.88 7.52
CA HIS A 67 -2.30 14.84 8.01
C HIS A 67 -1.62 13.45 8.01
N ASP A 68 -1.96 12.59 7.06
CA ASP A 68 -1.28 11.31 6.82
C ASP A 68 0.10 11.44 6.16
N ILE A 69 0.50 12.65 5.83
CA ILE A 69 1.78 12.97 5.15
C ILE A 69 2.00 12.21 3.82
N GLY A 70 0.91 11.79 3.15
CA GLY A 70 0.99 10.99 1.92
C GLY A 70 1.36 9.52 2.17
N ILE A 71 1.00 8.96 3.34
CA ILE A 71 1.20 7.56 3.68
C ILE A 71 -0.12 6.96 4.16
N ASP A 72 -0.75 6.15 3.31
CA ASP A 72 -2.08 5.61 3.52
C ASP A 72 -2.11 4.33 4.35
N ALA A 73 -0.99 3.59 4.39
CA ALA A 73 -0.84 2.43 5.27
C ALA A 73 0.63 2.25 5.71
N VAL A 74 0.80 1.71 6.93
CA VAL A 74 2.10 1.38 7.51
C VAL A 74 2.03 0.00 8.14
N TYR A 75 2.94 -0.89 7.76
CA TYR A 75 3.08 -2.21 8.37
C TYR A 75 4.54 -2.52 8.67
N ASN A 76 4.80 -2.97 9.91
CA ASN A 76 6.10 -3.48 10.31
C ASN A 76 6.06 -5.01 10.31
N ASP A 77 6.70 -5.65 9.33
CA ASP A 77 6.87 -7.09 9.27
C ASP A 77 8.14 -7.49 10.03
N TYR A 78 7.98 -7.82 11.28
CA TYR A 78 9.08 -8.25 12.15
C TYR A 78 9.73 -9.56 11.69
N THR A 79 8.99 -10.42 11.00
CA THR A 79 9.47 -11.72 10.52
C THR A 79 10.38 -11.57 9.31
N GLN A 80 9.95 -10.73 8.35
CA GLN A 80 10.72 -10.48 7.12
C GLN A 80 11.68 -9.30 7.25
N LYS A 81 11.72 -8.64 8.41
CA LYS A 81 12.51 -7.42 8.64
C LYS A 81 12.23 -6.34 7.60
N LYS A 82 10.93 -6.02 7.43
CA LYS A 82 10.47 -5.03 6.46
C LYS A 82 9.57 -3.99 7.09
N LEU A 83 9.84 -2.73 6.81
CA LEU A 83 8.91 -1.62 7.06
C LEU A 83 8.23 -1.26 5.74
N VAL A 84 6.96 -1.60 5.60
CA VAL A 84 6.18 -1.32 4.38
C VAL A 84 5.37 -0.05 4.57
N LEU A 85 5.62 0.93 3.69
CA LEU A 85 4.98 2.26 3.67
C LEU A 85 4.23 2.42 2.35
N VAL A 86 2.92 2.57 2.40
CA VAL A 86 2.04 2.53 1.23
C VAL A 86 1.39 3.88 0.98
N GLN A 87 1.43 4.34 -0.27
CA GLN A 87 0.53 5.34 -0.85
C GLN A 87 -0.40 4.65 -1.84
N SER A 88 -1.66 5.01 -1.86
CA SER A 88 -2.66 4.39 -2.72
C SER A 88 -3.46 5.40 -3.54
N LYS A 89 -3.92 4.96 -4.73
CA LYS A 89 -4.79 5.79 -5.57
C LYS A 89 -5.83 4.94 -6.30
N TRP A 90 -7.08 5.05 -5.88
CA TRP A 90 -8.19 4.44 -6.60
C TRP A 90 -8.58 5.30 -7.81
N ARG A 91 -8.40 4.78 -9.02
CA ARG A 91 -8.87 5.36 -10.28
C ARG A 91 -10.08 4.54 -10.76
N ALA A 92 -11.26 5.13 -10.66
CA ALA A 92 -12.52 4.42 -10.90
C ALA A 92 -12.68 3.88 -12.33
N ASP A 93 -12.01 4.52 -13.30
CA ASP A 93 -12.03 4.13 -14.71
C ASP A 93 -10.92 3.15 -15.10
N GLY A 94 -9.99 2.84 -14.18
CA GLY A 94 -8.85 1.96 -14.45
C GLY A 94 -7.77 2.56 -15.34
N ASN A 95 -7.80 3.87 -15.61
CA ASN A 95 -6.90 4.52 -16.56
C ASN A 95 -5.85 5.42 -15.91
N GLY A 96 -4.75 5.62 -16.63
CA GLY A 96 -3.69 6.55 -16.27
C GLY A 96 -2.64 5.95 -15.33
N SER A 97 -1.87 6.84 -14.72
CA SER A 97 -0.73 6.55 -13.87
C SER A 97 -0.65 7.54 -12.70
N ILE A 98 0.43 7.49 -11.95
CA ILE A 98 0.78 8.39 -10.86
C ILE A 98 1.29 9.71 -11.44
N SER A 99 0.82 10.84 -10.94
CA SER A 99 1.35 12.17 -11.29
C SER A 99 2.65 12.46 -10.54
N GLN A 100 3.43 13.45 -11.03
CA GLN A 100 4.62 13.92 -10.32
C GLN A 100 4.30 14.49 -8.95
N GLU A 101 3.15 15.15 -8.80
CA GLU A 101 2.71 15.70 -7.51
C GLU A 101 2.42 14.60 -6.50
N GLU A 102 1.73 13.53 -6.91
CA GLU A 102 1.47 12.34 -6.09
C GLU A 102 2.78 11.65 -5.68
N ALA A 103 3.70 11.45 -6.62
CA ALA A 103 5.02 10.88 -6.35
C ALA A 103 5.87 11.76 -5.41
N SER A 104 5.82 13.08 -5.58
CA SER A 104 6.54 14.04 -4.73
C SER A 104 5.98 14.04 -3.30
N ALA A 105 4.67 14.05 -3.14
CA ALA A 105 4.03 14.00 -1.82
C ALA A 105 4.43 12.71 -1.07
N PHE A 106 4.40 11.57 -1.76
CA PHE A 106 4.82 10.29 -1.19
C PHE A 106 6.30 10.28 -0.80
N ALA A 107 7.20 10.70 -1.70
CA ALA A 107 8.63 10.77 -1.41
C ALA A 107 8.95 11.69 -0.21
N GLN A 108 8.24 12.83 -0.09
CA GLN A 108 8.36 13.72 1.07
C GLN A 108 7.88 13.05 2.37
N GLY A 109 6.76 12.34 2.34
CA GLY A 109 6.26 11.57 3.48
C GLY A 109 7.25 10.52 3.95
N ILE A 110 7.81 9.74 3.01
CA ILE A 110 8.87 8.75 3.30
C ILE A 110 10.10 9.43 3.92
N LYS A 111 10.55 10.54 3.36
CA LYS A 111 11.69 11.30 3.90
C LYS A 111 11.45 11.74 5.35
N ARG A 112 10.25 12.22 5.68
CA ARG A 112 9.88 12.55 7.06
C ARG A 112 9.93 11.34 7.99
N ILE A 113 9.41 10.19 7.55
CA ILE A 113 9.48 8.94 8.33
C ILE A 113 10.94 8.54 8.60
N ILE A 114 11.79 8.51 7.57
CA ILE A 114 13.22 8.15 7.69
C ILE A 114 13.94 9.10 8.66
N ASN A 115 13.62 10.39 8.62
CA ASN A 115 14.18 11.39 9.54
C ASN A 115 13.54 11.36 10.94
N SER A 116 12.58 10.48 11.20
CA SER A 116 11.79 10.42 12.46
C SER A 116 11.04 11.73 12.77
N GLU A 117 10.57 12.43 11.74
CA GLU A 117 9.84 13.70 11.83
C GLU A 117 8.32 13.44 11.88
N PHE A 118 7.78 13.22 13.07
CA PHE A 118 6.36 12.89 13.28
C PHE A 118 5.49 14.09 13.68
N ASP A 119 6.07 15.27 13.80
CA ASP A 119 5.31 16.47 14.19
C ASP A 119 4.20 16.78 13.19
N GLY A 120 2.97 16.97 13.70
CA GLY A 120 1.80 17.24 12.87
C GLY A 120 1.24 16.05 12.12
N CYS A 121 1.75 14.83 12.32
CA CYS A 121 1.15 13.62 11.78
C CYS A 121 -0.17 13.29 12.49
N ASN A 122 -1.07 12.57 11.80
CA ASN A 122 -2.32 12.14 12.39
C ASN A 122 -2.13 11.06 13.47
N ALA A 123 -3.17 10.83 14.27
CA ALA A 123 -3.12 9.88 15.39
C ALA A 123 -2.83 8.43 14.94
N LYS A 124 -3.21 8.06 13.70
CA LYS A 124 -2.98 6.70 13.16
C LYS A 124 -1.49 6.45 12.90
N ILE A 125 -0.77 7.43 12.32
CA ILE A 125 0.68 7.37 12.16
C ILE A 125 1.38 7.41 13.51
N LEU A 126 0.96 8.32 14.41
CA LEU A 126 1.55 8.43 15.75
C LEU A 126 1.41 7.14 16.56
N ALA A 127 0.31 6.41 16.40
CA ALA A 127 0.13 5.10 17.04
C ALA A 127 1.15 4.04 16.58
N LYS A 128 1.75 4.21 15.39
CA LYS A 128 2.77 3.31 14.82
C LYS A 128 4.20 3.84 14.99
N GLN A 129 4.38 5.01 15.59
CA GLN A 129 5.67 5.70 15.69
C GLN A 129 6.75 4.84 16.36
N SER A 130 6.42 4.15 17.45
CA SER A 130 7.39 3.28 18.15
C SER A 130 7.88 2.14 17.28
N ASP A 131 6.98 1.51 16.53
CA ASP A 131 7.29 0.39 15.64
C ASP A 131 8.12 0.85 14.44
N ILE A 132 7.79 2.02 13.89
CA ILE A 132 8.56 2.65 12.82
C ILE A 132 9.99 2.95 13.29
N ILE A 133 10.14 3.61 14.45
CA ILE A 133 11.46 3.96 14.98
C ILE A 133 12.27 2.70 15.32
N ALA A 134 11.64 1.64 15.80
CA ALA A 134 12.33 0.37 16.04
C ALA A 134 12.87 -0.24 14.74
N ALA A 135 12.07 -0.26 13.68
CA ALA A 135 12.49 -0.73 12.36
C ALA A 135 13.63 0.11 11.78
N LEU A 136 13.56 1.45 11.88
CA LEU A 136 14.60 2.36 11.37
C LEU A 136 15.95 2.23 12.08
N LYS A 137 15.97 1.72 13.32
CA LYS A 137 17.20 1.50 14.11
C LYS A 137 17.83 0.13 13.90
N ASP A 138 17.12 -0.78 13.28
CA ASP A 138 17.59 -2.14 13.05
C ASP A 138 18.22 -2.25 11.66
N MET A 139 19.52 -2.51 11.59
CA MET A 139 20.30 -2.57 10.34
C MET A 139 19.90 -3.73 9.42
N GLU A 140 19.12 -4.70 9.91
CA GLU A 140 18.60 -5.80 9.10
C GLU A 140 17.32 -5.43 8.34
N TYR A 141 16.69 -4.30 8.69
CA TYR A 141 15.44 -3.88 8.07
C TYR A 141 15.63 -3.27 6.69
N GLN A 142 14.74 -3.62 5.78
CA GLN A 142 14.52 -2.94 4.51
C GLN A 142 13.24 -2.12 4.58
N ILE A 143 13.26 -0.91 4.02
CA ILE A 143 12.09 -0.04 3.90
C ILE A 143 11.53 -0.20 2.49
N GLU A 144 10.28 -0.67 2.39
CA GLU A 144 9.58 -0.79 1.11
C GLU A 144 8.61 0.38 0.92
N MET A 145 8.89 1.24 -0.05
CA MET A 145 7.96 2.25 -0.56
C MET A 145 7.04 1.59 -1.59
N VAL A 146 5.76 1.48 -1.31
CA VAL A 146 4.79 0.88 -2.21
C VAL A 146 3.80 1.94 -2.69
N PHE A 147 3.74 2.19 -3.99
CA PHE A 147 2.67 2.99 -4.58
C PHE A 147 1.69 2.06 -5.31
N CYS A 148 0.49 1.92 -4.76
CA CYS A 148 -0.55 1.08 -5.32
C CYS A 148 -1.64 1.92 -5.99
N HIS A 149 -1.94 1.65 -7.26
CA HIS A 149 -3.00 2.35 -7.96
C HIS A 149 -3.73 1.47 -8.98
N THR A 150 -5.00 1.79 -9.23
CA THR A 150 -5.82 1.07 -10.22
C THR A 150 -5.68 1.62 -11.65
N GLY A 151 -4.67 2.45 -11.93
CA GLY A 151 -4.35 2.86 -13.30
C GLY A 151 -3.62 1.76 -14.07
N ASN A 152 -3.80 1.77 -15.40
CA ASN A 152 -3.23 0.76 -16.32
C ASN A 152 -1.84 1.14 -16.88
N GLN A 153 -1.33 2.33 -16.57
CA GLN A 153 -0.05 2.81 -17.08
C GLN A 153 0.98 2.90 -15.94
N SER A 154 2.24 2.53 -16.25
CA SER A 154 3.35 2.75 -15.31
C SER A 154 3.63 4.24 -15.11
N ILE A 155 4.17 4.58 -13.95
CA ILE A 155 4.68 5.91 -13.68
C ILE A 155 5.73 6.30 -14.72
N SER A 156 5.60 7.49 -15.31
CA SER A 156 6.58 8.00 -16.26
C SER A 156 7.91 8.31 -15.56
N ALA A 157 9.03 8.26 -16.32
CA ALA A 157 10.34 8.60 -15.79
C ALA A 157 10.37 10.00 -15.14
N TYR A 158 9.68 10.96 -15.76
CA TYR A 158 9.56 12.33 -15.24
C TYR A 158 8.78 12.36 -13.91
N ALA A 159 7.64 11.70 -13.82
CA ALA A 159 6.84 11.66 -12.59
C ALA A 159 7.56 10.89 -11.47
N LYS A 160 8.39 9.90 -11.81
CA LYS A 160 9.17 9.09 -10.85
C LYS A 160 10.38 9.81 -10.27
N THR A 161 10.81 10.96 -10.84
CA THR A 161 12.02 11.67 -10.41
C THR A 161 12.11 11.87 -8.90
N PRO A 162 11.10 12.38 -8.17
CA PRO A 162 11.21 12.58 -6.71
C PRO A 162 11.49 11.29 -5.93
N ILE A 163 10.91 10.16 -6.38
CA ILE A 163 11.15 8.84 -5.79
C ILE A 163 12.58 8.38 -6.09
N SER A 164 13.03 8.52 -7.33
CA SER A 164 14.37 8.12 -7.76
C SER A 164 15.45 8.91 -7.03
N ASP A 165 15.26 10.20 -6.82
CA ASP A 165 16.18 11.07 -6.08
C ASP A 165 16.26 10.65 -4.60
N LEU A 166 15.13 10.31 -3.98
CA LEU A 166 15.12 9.82 -2.60
C LEU A 166 15.81 8.47 -2.48
N LEU A 167 15.55 7.52 -3.39
CA LEU A 167 16.21 6.21 -3.42
C LEU A 167 17.73 6.38 -3.52
N LYS A 168 18.18 7.25 -4.43
CA LYS A 168 19.60 7.54 -4.59
C LYS A 168 20.19 8.14 -3.31
N GLN A 169 19.52 9.14 -2.71
CA GLN A 169 19.99 9.81 -1.50
C GLN A 169 20.14 8.84 -0.32
N VAL A 170 19.20 7.88 -0.17
CA VAL A 170 19.20 6.96 0.98
C VAL A 170 20.16 5.79 0.77
N ASN A 171 20.30 5.28 -0.46
CA ASN A 171 21.10 4.08 -0.74
C ASN A 171 22.55 4.38 -1.18
N GLU A 172 22.96 5.67 -1.29
CA GLU A 172 24.24 6.07 -1.93
C GLU A 172 25.49 5.51 -1.25
N GLU A 173 25.43 5.25 0.07
CA GLU A 173 26.58 4.82 0.88
C GLU A 173 26.51 3.36 1.31
N ASP A 174 25.42 2.63 1.00
CA ASP A 174 25.20 1.28 1.48
C ASP A 174 25.52 0.18 0.44
N VAL A 175 25.99 -0.96 0.93
CA VAL A 175 26.32 -2.14 0.09
C VAL A 175 25.03 -2.81 -0.43
N THR A 176 23.91 -2.64 0.30
CA THR A 176 22.59 -3.17 -0.06
C THR A 176 21.57 -2.06 0.04
N ASP A 177 20.61 -2.03 -0.88
CA ASP A 177 19.54 -1.03 -0.86
C ASP A 177 18.68 -1.18 0.41
N ILE A 178 18.76 -0.15 1.29
CA ILE A 178 17.91 -0.03 2.48
C ILE A 178 16.49 0.35 2.09
N LEU A 179 16.36 1.25 1.11
CA LEU A 179 15.08 1.75 0.61
C LEU A 179 14.83 1.23 -0.80
N ILE A 180 13.68 0.57 -1.00
CA ILE A 180 13.25 0.09 -2.32
C ILE A 180 11.88 0.66 -2.67
N PHE A 181 11.60 0.77 -3.97
CA PHE A 181 10.32 1.23 -4.50
C PHE A 181 9.64 0.16 -5.32
N LYS A 182 8.36 -0.07 -5.03
CA LYS A 182 7.48 -0.96 -5.78
C LYS A 182 6.25 -0.20 -6.27
N GLU A 183 5.92 -0.36 -7.53
CA GLU A 183 4.67 0.11 -8.12
C GLU A 183 3.74 -1.09 -8.31
N ILE A 184 2.52 -1.02 -7.76
CA ILE A 184 1.47 -2.02 -7.94
C ILE A 184 0.34 -1.35 -8.74
N ARG A 185 0.02 -1.92 -9.90
CA ARG A 185 -0.96 -1.36 -10.84
C ARG A 185 -2.18 -2.26 -10.98
N LEU A 186 -3.12 -1.80 -11.82
CA LEU A 186 -4.36 -2.49 -12.13
C LEU A 186 -4.18 -4.00 -12.42
N GLN A 187 -3.20 -4.36 -13.25
CA GLN A 187 -2.99 -5.75 -13.66
C GLN A 187 -2.49 -6.60 -12.49
N GLU A 188 -1.52 -6.11 -11.73
CA GLU A 188 -0.97 -6.84 -10.58
C GLU A 188 -2.05 -7.03 -9.48
N ILE A 189 -2.91 -6.02 -9.26
CA ILE A 189 -4.07 -6.13 -8.36
C ILE A 189 -5.04 -7.21 -8.85
N TYR A 190 -5.39 -7.18 -10.14
CA TYR A 190 -6.32 -8.15 -10.72
C TYR A 190 -5.77 -9.58 -10.62
N ASP A 191 -4.51 -9.78 -10.96
CA ASP A 191 -3.87 -11.10 -10.96
C ASP A 191 -3.78 -11.68 -9.55
N PHE A 192 -3.46 -10.85 -8.54
CA PHE A 192 -3.46 -11.27 -7.15
C PHE A 192 -4.86 -11.72 -6.69
N LEU A 193 -5.89 -10.90 -6.95
CA LEU A 193 -7.27 -11.20 -6.56
C LEU A 193 -7.87 -12.41 -7.31
N ALA A 194 -7.44 -12.64 -8.55
CA ALA A 194 -7.85 -13.80 -9.33
C ALA A 194 -7.20 -15.10 -8.84
N ASN A 195 -5.92 -15.05 -8.46
CA ASN A 195 -5.17 -16.21 -7.99
C ASN A 195 -5.54 -16.63 -6.56
N SER A 196 -5.88 -15.68 -5.67
CA SER A 196 -6.35 -16.00 -4.32
C SER A 196 -7.63 -16.83 -4.33
N GLN A 197 -8.48 -16.70 -5.36
CA GLN A 197 -9.66 -17.58 -5.53
C GLN A 197 -9.32 -19.04 -5.83
N VAL A 198 -8.19 -19.29 -6.50
CA VAL A 198 -7.76 -20.66 -6.81
C VAL A 198 -7.32 -21.38 -5.52
N LEU A 199 -6.71 -20.66 -4.60
CA LEU A 199 -6.27 -21.22 -3.31
C LEU A 199 -7.45 -21.51 -2.37
N ASP A 200 -8.48 -20.66 -2.37
CA ASP A 200 -9.70 -20.88 -1.57
C ASP A 200 -10.55 -22.05 -2.07
N ASN A 201 -10.41 -22.42 -3.35
CA ASN A 201 -11.13 -23.55 -3.98
C ASN A 201 -10.37 -24.89 -3.90
N ILE A 202 -9.14 -24.93 -3.41
CA ILE A 202 -8.44 -26.18 -3.08
C ILE A 202 -8.90 -26.57 -1.67
N SER A 203 -10.03 -27.28 -1.59
CA SER A 203 -10.47 -27.83 -0.33
C SER A 203 -9.53 -28.96 0.08
N ILE A 204 -9.28 -29.06 1.39
CA ILE A 204 -8.43 -30.11 2.01
C ILE A 204 -8.96 -31.54 1.76
N ASP A 205 -10.17 -31.67 1.23
CA ASP A 205 -10.84 -32.94 0.93
C ASP A 205 -10.21 -33.73 -0.23
N ASP A 206 -9.32 -33.11 -1.02
CA ASP A 206 -8.65 -33.77 -2.15
C ASP A 206 -7.29 -34.43 -1.78
N VAL A 207 -6.87 -34.35 -0.52
CA VAL A 207 -5.67 -35.07 -0.04
C VAL A 207 -6.09 -36.41 0.57
N ILE A 208 -6.50 -37.34 -0.29
CA ILE A 208 -6.58 -38.77 0.09
C ILE A 208 -5.15 -39.29 0.05
N LEU A 209 -4.59 -39.55 1.22
CA LEU A 209 -3.35 -40.30 1.39
C LEU A 209 -3.60 -41.73 0.87
N SER A 210 -3.07 -42.06 -0.28
CA SER A 210 -2.93 -43.42 -0.81
C SER A 210 -1.59 -44.03 -0.39
#